data_7389b08b9cb7d93ecee190eb785483fa
#
_entry.id   7389b08b9cb7d93ecee190eb785483fa
#
_cell.length_a   1.000
_cell.length_b   1.000
_cell.length_c   1.000
_cell.angle_alpha   90.00
_cell.angle_beta   90.00
_cell.angle_gamma   90.00
#
_symmetry.space_group_name_H-M   'P 1'
#
loop_
_entity.id
_entity.type
_entity.pdbx_description
1 polymer ?
#
loop_
_entity_poly.entity_id
_entity_poly.type
_entity_poly.pdbx_seq_one_letter_code
_entity_poly.pdbx_strand_id
1 'polypeptide(L)'
;MNDDIMRKPPARRLGQQAFVLRHSPDGQDELHVLLVDPVYRDGYTLPGGSAEADELPHLAARRHLETETGLALPLRTILTVDYMARHQYPEGINFVYAGGVVTPRQAKAVNLHRPPPNIRALHWIPRHLLDTVMPSNQALRVHDAWDAWEHGAGRPLLLRGTPVPVR
;
A
#
# COMPACT_ATOMS: atom_id res chain seq x y z
N MET A 1 -31.18 16.97 -7.03
CA MET A 1 -29.83 16.43 -7.20
C MET A 1 -29.18 17.16 -8.36
N ASN A 2 -27.98 17.70 -8.20
CA ASN A 2 -27.37 18.52 -9.26
C ASN A 2 -26.76 17.57 -10.32
N ASP A 3 -27.41 17.43 -11.48
CA ASP A 3 -26.99 16.55 -12.59
C ASP A 3 -25.56 16.83 -13.08
N ASP A 4 -25.07 18.05 -12.88
CA ASP A 4 -23.72 18.46 -13.28
C ASP A 4 -22.63 17.75 -12.46
N ILE A 5 -22.88 17.48 -11.16
CA ILE A 5 -21.94 16.72 -10.29
C ILE A 5 -21.80 15.27 -10.76
N MET A 6 -22.86 14.67 -11.27
CA MET A 6 -22.83 13.28 -11.76
C MET A 6 -22.10 13.16 -13.11
N ARG A 7 -22.17 14.22 -13.94
CA ARG A 7 -21.50 14.24 -15.26
C ARG A 7 -20.06 14.73 -15.22
N LYS A 8 -19.76 15.62 -14.25
CA LYS A 8 -18.43 16.22 -14.05
C LYS A 8 -18.07 16.21 -12.57
N PRO A 9 -17.83 15.03 -11.96
CA PRO A 9 -17.45 14.97 -10.56
C PRO A 9 -16.10 15.66 -10.36
N PRO A 10 -15.85 16.25 -9.18
CA PRO A 10 -14.55 16.83 -8.86
C PRO A 10 -13.46 15.75 -8.94
N ALA A 11 -12.31 16.13 -9.49
CA ALA A 11 -11.18 15.23 -9.57
C ALA A 11 -10.70 14.83 -8.16
N ARG A 12 -10.53 13.53 -7.94
CA ARG A 12 -9.99 12.96 -6.71
C ARG A 12 -8.84 12.00 -7.03
N ARG A 13 -7.84 12.01 -6.18
CA ARG A 13 -6.72 11.07 -6.30
C ARG A 13 -7.11 9.73 -5.69
N LEU A 14 -6.87 8.65 -6.42
CA LEU A 14 -6.99 7.29 -5.92
C LEU A 14 -5.59 6.73 -5.65
N GLY A 15 -5.20 6.68 -4.37
CA GLY A 15 -3.94 6.11 -3.93
C GLY A 15 -4.09 4.60 -3.70
N GLN A 16 -3.10 3.84 -4.14
CA GLN A 16 -3.08 2.38 -4.03
C GLN A 16 -1.78 1.97 -3.34
N GLN A 17 -1.87 1.28 -2.22
CA GLN A 17 -0.72 0.89 -1.40
C GLN A 17 -0.76 -0.61 -1.09
N ALA A 18 0.41 -1.23 -0.96
CA ALA A 18 0.55 -2.64 -0.63
C ALA A 18 1.12 -2.83 0.78
N PHE A 19 0.45 -3.63 1.61
CA PHE A 19 0.89 -4.04 2.93
C PHE A 19 1.50 -5.45 2.82
N VAL A 20 2.83 -5.51 2.84
CA VAL A 20 3.60 -6.74 2.65
C VAL A 20 4.44 -7.01 3.88
N LEU A 21 4.39 -8.22 4.40
CA LEU A 21 5.08 -8.64 5.61
C LEU A 21 6.15 -9.70 5.32
N ARG A 22 7.14 -9.79 6.20
CA ARG A 22 8.06 -10.93 6.31
C ARG A 22 8.29 -11.28 7.77
N HIS A 23 8.72 -12.50 8.05
CA HIS A 23 9.30 -12.83 9.35
C HIS A 23 10.66 -12.16 9.55
N SER A 24 10.97 -11.83 10.80
CA SER A 24 12.28 -11.32 11.17
C SER A 24 13.40 -12.29 10.78
N PRO A 25 14.54 -11.82 10.26
CA PRO A 25 15.62 -12.71 9.84
C PRO A 25 16.41 -13.31 11.01
N ASP A 26 16.26 -12.82 12.21
CA ASP A 26 16.96 -13.27 13.42
C ASP A 26 16.25 -14.42 14.16
N GLY A 27 15.19 -14.97 13.57
CA GLY A 27 14.46 -16.12 14.10
C GLY A 27 13.51 -15.79 15.25
N GLN A 28 13.30 -14.51 15.56
CA GLN A 28 12.24 -14.07 16.45
C GLN A 28 10.88 -14.19 15.75
N ASP A 29 9.83 -14.51 16.50
CA ASP A 29 8.46 -14.57 15.98
C ASP A 29 7.88 -13.15 15.86
N GLU A 30 8.57 -12.31 15.09
CA GLU A 30 8.21 -10.93 14.81
C GLU A 30 8.03 -10.73 13.31
N LEU A 31 7.02 -9.94 12.95
CA LEU A 31 6.76 -9.55 11.56
C LEU A 31 7.27 -8.14 11.31
N HIS A 32 7.85 -7.95 10.13
CA HIS A 32 8.30 -6.67 9.62
C HIS A 32 7.51 -6.31 8.36
N VAL A 33 7.07 -5.05 8.25
CA VAL A 33 6.40 -4.54 7.05
C VAL A 33 7.40 -3.92 6.09
N LEU A 34 7.17 -4.12 4.79
CA LEU A 34 7.94 -3.49 3.74
C LEU A 34 7.56 -2.02 3.58
N LEU A 35 8.52 -1.13 3.71
CA LEU A 35 8.39 0.30 3.49
C LEU A 35 9.39 0.78 2.44
N VAL A 36 9.04 1.87 1.76
CA VAL A 36 9.91 2.59 0.82
C VAL A 36 10.33 3.93 1.45
N ASP A 37 11.57 4.36 1.18
CA ASP A 37 12.09 5.69 1.53
C ASP A 37 12.04 6.59 0.29
N PRO A 38 11.04 7.47 0.14
CA PRO A 38 10.91 8.33 -1.03
C PRO A 38 11.88 9.52 -1.00
N VAL A 39 12.37 9.96 -2.17
CA VAL A 39 13.29 11.11 -2.26
C VAL A 39 12.59 12.46 -2.11
N TYR A 40 11.29 12.53 -2.34
CA TYR A 40 10.49 13.77 -2.44
C TYR A 40 9.82 14.20 -1.14
N ARG A 41 10.03 13.47 -0.05
CA ARG A 41 9.52 13.80 1.29
C ARG A 41 10.31 13.08 2.36
N ASP A 42 10.16 13.52 3.61
CA ASP A 42 10.70 12.86 4.78
C ASP A 42 9.77 11.74 5.28
N GLY A 43 10.38 10.71 5.85
CA GLY A 43 9.69 9.54 6.41
C GLY A 43 9.29 8.49 5.37
N TYR A 44 9.20 7.26 5.84
CA TYR A 44 8.88 6.10 5.01
C TYR A 44 7.38 5.99 4.72
N THR A 45 7.03 5.19 3.72
CA THR A 45 5.65 4.91 3.34
C THR A 45 5.51 3.46 2.85
N LEU A 46 4.28 2.96 2.80
CA LEU A 46 4.00 1.73 2.07
C LEU A 46 4.34 1.89 0.58
N PRO A 47 4.83 0.83 -0.09
CA PRO A 47 4.95 0.84 -1.55
C PRO A 47 3.60 1.14 -2.19
N GLY A 48 3.60 1.99 -3.22
CA GLY A 48 2.36 2.34 -3.90
C GLY A 48 2.35 3.74 -4.49
N GLY A 49 1.25 4.08 -5.11
CA GLY A 49 1.07 5.36 -5.78
C GLY A 49 -0.35 5.55 -6.31
N SER A 50 -0.54 6.51 -7.19
CA SER A 50 -1.84 6.79 -7.78
C SER A 50 -2.17 5.82 -8.91
N ALA A 51 -3.45 5.45 -9.02
CA ALA A 51 -3.97 4.79 -10.21
C ALA A 51 -4.01 5.79 -11.38
N GLU A 52 -3.76 5.29 -12.57
CA GLU A 52 -3.92 6.04 -13.82
C GLU A 52 -5.40 6.08 -14.24
N ALA A 53 -5.72 6.90 -15.24
CA ALA A 53 -7.07 6.92 -15.81
C ALA A 53 -7.43 5.53 -16.34
N ASP A 54 -8.65 5.09 -16.01
CA ASP A 54 -9.18 3.77 -16.42
C ASP A 54 -8.40 2.54 -15.90
N GLU A 55 -7.39 2.74 -15.07
CA GLU A 55 -6.65 1.65 -14.45
C GLU A 55 -7.42 1.07 -13.27
N LEU A 56 -7.55 -0.26 -13.23
CA LEU A 56 -8.20 -0.94 -12.10
C LEU A 56 -7.36 -0.77 -10.83
N PRO A 57 -7.97 -0.39 -9.70
CA PRO A 57 -7.22 -0.03 -8.48
C PRO A 57 -6.23 -1.09 -8.00
N HIS A 58 -6.60 -2.37 -8.01
CA HIS A 58 -5.73 -3.46 -7.56
C HIS A 58 -4.56 -3.73 -8.54
N LEU A 59 -4.74 -3.43 -9.83
CA LEU A 59 -3.66 -3.52 -10.82
C LEU A 59 -2.67 -2.36 -10.68
N ALA A 60 -3.17 -1.16 -10.36
CA ALA A 60 -2.32 -0.03 -10.00
C ALA A 60 -1.45 -0.35 -8.75
N ALA A 61 -2.06 -0.90 -7.69
CA ALA A 61 -1.33 -1.33 -6.50
C ALA A 61 -0.22 -2.35 -6.85
N ARG A 62 -0.55 -3.34 -7.67
CA ARG A 62 0.42 -4.36 -8.13
C ARG A 62 1.54 -3.74 -8.96
N ARG A 63 1.21 -2.87 -9.92
CA ARG A 63 2.19 -2.19 -10.78
C ARG A 63 3.20 -1.40 -9.96
N HIS A 64 2.72 -0.61 -8.98
CA HIS A 64 3.59 0.13 -8.08
C HIS A 64 4.46 -0.79 -7.24
N LEU A 65 3.87 -1.81 -6.60
CA LEU A 65 4.63 -2.78 -5.81
C LEU A 65 5.74 -3.44 -6.62
N GLU A 66 5.43 -3.91 -7.83
CA GLU A 66 6.39 -4.58 -8.71
C GLU A 66 7.50 -3.62 -9.15
N THR A 67 7.16 -2.41 -9.57
CA THR A 67 8.13 -1.39 -10.00
C THR A 67 9.05 -0.98 -8.86
N GLU A 68 8.50 -0.74 -7.68
CA GLU A 68 9.25 -0.19 -6.53
C GLU A 68 10.06 -1.26 -5.80
N THR A 69 9.59 -2.50 -5.76
CA THR A 69 10.16 -3.55 -4.89
C THR A 69 10.54 -4.85 -5.58
N GLY A 70 10.16 -5.03 -6.85
CA GLY A 70 10.34 -6.28 -7.59
C GLY A 70 9.35 -7.38 -7.23
N LEU A 71 8.38 -7.14 -6.33
CA LEU A 71 7.39 -8.13 -5.91
C LEU A 71 6.13 -8.08 -6.79
N ALA A 72 5.82 -9.19 -7.44
CA ALA A 72 4.57 -9.39 -8.17
C ALA A 72 3.61 -10.24 -7.32
N LEU A 73 2.79 -9.59 -6.48
CA LEU A 73 1.83 -10.25 -5.59
C LEU A 73 0.39 -9.99 -6.04
N PRO A 74 -0.54 -10.95 -5.82
CA PRO A 74 -1.95 -10.72 -6.04
C PRO A 74 -2.52 -9.84 -4.90
N LEU A 75 -2.90 -8.60 -5.22
CA LEU A 75 -3.44 -7.63 -4.27
C LEU A 75 -4.95 -7.49 -4.46
N ARG A 76 -5.75 -8.24 -3.72
CA ARG A 76 -7.21 -8.34 -3.92
C ARG A 76 -8.03 -7.99 -2.69
N THR A 77 -7.44 -8.11 -1.52
CA THR A 77 -8.10 -7.83 -0.24
C THR A 77 -7.70 -6.45 0.26
N ILE A 78 -8.68 -5.62 0.50
CA ILE A 78 -8.50 -4.29 1.09
C ILE A 78 -8.48 -4.45 2.61
N LEU A 79 -7.43 -3.95 3.26
CA LEU A 79 -7.28 -3.94 4.71
C LEU A 79 -7.86 -2.66 5.32
N THR A 80 -7.56 -1.53 4.71
CA THR A 80 -8.07 -0.24 5.17
C THR A 80 -8.29 0.74 4.02
N VAL A 81 -9.16 1.71 4.24
CA VAL A 81 -9.45 2.82 3.34
C VAL A 81 -9.30 4.11 4.12
N ASP A 82 -8.51 5.03 3.62
CA ASP A 82 -8.20 6.29 4.28
C ASP A 82 -8.48 7.49 3.38
N TYR A 83 -9.38 8.37 3.82
CA TYR A 83 -9.68 9.62 3.14
C TYR A 83 -8.69 10.71 3.54
N MET A 84 -8.02 11.30 2.57
CA MET A 84 -7.11 12.42 2.74
C MET A 84 -7.79 13.69 2.27
N ALA A 85 -8.14 14.57 3.22
CA ALA A 85 -8.66 15.89 2.91
C ALA A 85 -7.66 16.71 2.09
N ARG A 86 -8.17 17.68 1.33
CA ARG A 86 -7.34 18.60 0.53
C ARG A 86 -6.37 19.36 1.45
N HIS A 87 -5.10 19.29 1.13
CA HIS A 87 -4.06 20.11 1.74
C HIS A 87 -3.10 20.58 0.65
N GLN A 88 -1.90 20.07 0.60
CA GLN A 88 -0.88 20.34 -0.42
C GLN A 88 -1.22 19.71 -1.78
N TYR A 89 -1.95 18.59 -1.74
CA TYR A 89 -2.43 17.85 -2.91
C TYR A 89 -3.98 17.84 -2.94
N PRO A 90 -4.59 17.56 -4.10
CA PRO A 90 -6.04 17.32 -4.17
C PRO A 90 -6.47 16.24 -3.17
N GLU A 91 -7.69 16.34 -2.67
CA GLU A 91 -8.29 15.30 -1.84
C GLU A 91 -8.21 13.94 -2.52
N GLY A 92 -8.15 12.88 -1.73
CA GLY A 92 -8.01 11.54 -2.26
C GLY A 92 -8.42 10.46 -1.29
N ILE A 93 -8.52 9.26 -1.83
CA ILE A 93 -8.78 8.04 -1.07
C ILE A 93 -7.59 7.11 -1.28
N ASN A 94 -7.03 6.62 -0.19
CA ASN A 94 -5.98 5.61 -0.23
C ASN A 94 -6.56 4.25 0.16
N PHE A 95 -6.29 3.24 -0.65
CA PHE A 95 -6.60 1.85 -0.39
C PHE A 95 -5.32 1.12 -0.01
N VAL A 96 -5.35 0.34 1.05
CA VAL A 96 -4.23 -0.54 1.45
C VAL A 96 -4.64 -1.98 1.21
N TYR A 97 -3.88 -2.67 0.37
CA TYR A 97 -4.14 -4.07 0.00
C TYR A 97 -3.22 -5.03 0.75
N ALA A 98 -3.76 -6.19 1.13
CA ALA A 98 -3.00 -7.27 1.72
C ALA A 98 -2.09 -7.93 0.67
N GLY A 99 -0.77 -7.85 0.88
CA GLY A 99 0.23 -8.63 0.15
C GLY A 99 0.63 -9.92 0.87
N GLY A 100 0.23 -10.05 2.16
CA GLY A 100 0.53 -11.22 2.97
C GLY A 100 1.99 -11.29 3.45
N VAL A 101 2.36 -12.45 3.98
CA VAL A 101 3.74 -12.74 4.42
C VAL A 101 4.51 -13.38 3.28
N VAL A 102 5.58 -12.72 2.84
CA VAL A 102 6.43 -13.23 1.77
C VAL A 102 7.40 -14.29 2.27
N THR A 103 7.83 -15.16 1.36
CA THR A 103 8.86 -16.18 1.63
C THR A 103 10.24 -15.55 1.85
N PRO A 104 11.18 -16.22 2.51
CA PRO A 104 12.57 -15.76 2.64
C PRO A 104 13.24 -15.46 1.29
N ARG A 105 12.92 -16.24 0.25
CA ARG A 105 13.41 -16.02 -1.12
C ARG A 105 12.91 -14.70 -1.70
N GLN A 106 11.62 -14.41 -1.54
CA GLN A 106 11.02 -13.14 -1.98
C GLN A 106 11.58 -11.95 -1.20
N ALA A 107 11.72 -12.07 0.12
CA ALA A 107 12.32 -11.02 0.95
C ALA A 107 13.78 -10.73 0.54
N LYS A 108 14.55 -11.77 0.23
CA LYS A 108 15.91 -11.62 -0.31
C LYS A 108 15.92 -10.92 -1.68
N ALA A 109 14.98 -11.24 -2.55
CA ALA A 109 14.85 -10.59 -3.86
C ALA A 109 14.57 -9.09 -3.71
N VAL A 110 13.72 -8.68 -2.77
CA VAL A 110 13.48 -7.25 -2.42
C VAL A 110 14.77 -6.56 -2.01
N ASN A 111 15.57 -7.18 -1.14
CA ASN A 111 16.83 -6.59 -0.68
C ASN A 111 17.88 -6.40 -1.80
N LEU A 112 17.75 -7.16 -2.88
CA LEU A 112 18.62 -7.07 -4.06
C LEU A 112 18.04 -6.20 -5.18
N HIS A 113 16.77 -5.82 -5.08
CA HIS A 113 16.09 -4.99 -6.07
C HIS A 113 16.66 -3.57 -6.07
N ARG A 114 16.78 -2.99 -7.26
CA ARG A 114 17.13 -1.58 -7.44
C ARG A 114 15.83 -0.79 -7.66
N PRO A 115 15.38 -0.03 -6.66
CA PRO A 115 14.17 0.77 -6.81
C PRO A 115 14.38 1.89 -7.85
N PRO A 116 13.28 2.46 -8.39
CA PRO A 116 13.36 3.59 -9.31
C PRO A 116 13.95 4.84 -8.62
N PRO A 117 14.42 5.85 -9.39
CA PRO A 117 15.16 7.00 -8.85
C PRO A 117 14.42 7.86 -7.82
N ASN A 118 13.08 7.77 -7.76
CA ASN A 118 12.26 8.46 -6.76
C ASN A 118 12.23 7.76 -5.39
N ILE A 119 12.89 6.62 -5.24
CA ILE A 119 13.01 5.85 -3.99
C ILE A 119 14.50 5.67 -3.66
N ARG A 120 14.90 6.06 -2.44
CA ARG A 120 16.28 5.91 -1.96
C ARG A 120 16.60 4.48 -1.57
N ALA A 121 15.68 3.84 -0.84
CA ALA A 121 15.89 2.51 -0.27
C ALA A 121 14.58 1.80 0.07
N LEU A 122 14.67 0.49 0.27
CA LEU A 122 13.60 -0.38 0.74
C LEU A 122 13.98 -0.86 2.15
N HIS A 123 13.00 -0.88 3.05
CA HIS A 123 13.20 -1.23 4.45
C HIS A 123 12.16 -2.22 4.93
N TRP A 124 12.56 -3.15 5.78
CA TRP A 124 11.69 -4.03 6.54
C TRP A 124 11.65 -3.55 7.98
N ILE A 125 10.51 -3.05 8.42
CA ILE A 125 10.38 -2.34 9.69
C ILE A 125 9.42 -3.10 10.61
N PRO A 126 9.81 -3.41 11.87
CA PRO A 126 8.91 -3.99 12.84
C PRO A 126 7.84 -2.98 13.27
N ARG A 127 6.67 -3.50 13.69
CA ARG A 127 5.49 -2.67 14.01
C ARG A 127 5.79 -1.56 15.01
N HIS A 128 6.58 -1.83 16.05
CA HIS A 128 6.87 -0.91 17.14
C HIS A 128 7.73 0.31 16.74
N LEU A 129 8.37 0.27 15.56
CA LEU A 129 9.17 1.40 15.03
C LEU A 129 8.41 2.27 14.01
N LEU A 130 7.18 1.93 13.62
CA LEU A 130 6.44 2.66 12.59
C LEU A 130 6.29 4.15 12.91
N ASP A 131 5.93 4.49 14.16
CA ASP A 131 5.72 5.88 14.57
C ASP A 131 7.00 6.72 14.58
N THR A 132 8.17 6.10 14.55
CA THR A 132 9.47 6.78 14.50
C THR A 132 9.96 7.04 13.10
N VAL A 133 9.54 6.21 12.12
CA VAL A 133 10.07 6.25 10.74
C VAL A 133 9.06 6.79 9.72
N MET A 134 7.79 6.91 10.10
CA MET A 134 6.71 7.35 9.21
C MET A 134 6.09 8.66 9.70
N PRO A 135 5.54 9.50 8.79
CA PRO A 135 4.61 10.55 9.18
C PRO A 135 3.40 9.95 9.91
N SER A 136 2.91 10.64 10.97
CA SER A 136 1.91 10.09 11.90
C SER A 136 0.62 9.60 11.22
N ASN A 137 0.09 10.33 10.24
CA ASN A 137 -1.11 9.90 9.50
C ASN A 137 -0.88 8.61 8.69
N GLN A 138 0.34 8.37 8.23
CA GLN A 138 0.70 7.16 7.51
C GLN A 138 0.96 6.00 8.47
N ALA A 139 1.62 6.25 9.60
CA ALA A 139 1.81 5.24 10.64
C ALA A 139 0.44 4.73 11.15
N LEU A 140 -0.52 5.63 11.44
CA LEU A 140 -1.88 5.26 11.84
C LEU A 140 -2.58 4.38 10.79
N ARG A 141 -2.45 4.71 9.51
CA ARG A 141 -2.99 3.89 8.41
C ARG A 141 -2.37 2.49 8.37
N VAL A 142 -1.06 2.38 8.59
CA VAL A 142 -0.37 1.09 8.61
C VAL A 142 -0.75 0.28 9.85
N HIS A 143 -0.91 0.92 11.02
CA HIS A 143 -1.41 0.25 12.22
C HIS A 143 -2.81 -0.32 12.02
N ASP A 144 -3.74 0.45 11.41
CA ASP A 144 -5.08 -0.01 11.10
C ASP A 144 -5.09 -1.19 10.10
N ALA A 145 -4.26 -1.09 9.05
CA ALA A 145 -4.10 -2.18 8.10
C ALA A 145 -3.50 -3.45 8.76
N TRP A 146 -2.59 -3.27 9.70
CA TRP A 146 -2.01 -4.37 10.46
C TRP A 146 -3.04 -5.07 11.34
N ASP A 147 -3.84 -4.29 12.09
CA ASP A 147 -4.93 -4.82 12.90
C ASP A 147 -5.97 -5.57 12.05
N ALA A 148 -6.35 -4.99 10.91
CA ALA A 148 -7.26 -5.66 9.97
C ALA A 148 -6.70 -6.98 9.43
N TRP A 149 -5.40 -7.03 9.16
CA TRP A 149 -4.73 -8.25 8.70
C TRP A 149 -4.68 -9.32 9.80
N GLU A 150 -4.28 -8.97 11.01
CA GLU A 150 -4.22 -9.90 12.16
C GLU A 150 -5.59 -10.48 12.53
N HIS A 151 -6.66 -9.69 12.43
CA HIS A 151 -8.02 -10.11 12.78
C HIS A 151 -8.82 -10.68 11.59
N GLY A 152 -8.20 -10.82 10.42
CA GLY A 152 -8.90 -11.30 9.21
C GLY A 152 -10.06 -10.39 8.77
N ALA A 153 -9.99 -9.10 9.06
CA ALA A 153 -11.05 -8.13 8.78
C ALA A 153 -11.02 -7.55 7.35
N GLY A 154 -10.05 -7.97 6.53
CA GLY A 154 -9.95 -7.54 5.14
C GLY A 154 -11.21 -7.88 4.32
N ARG A 155 -11.47 -7.06 3.30
CA ARG A 155 -12.62 -7.22 2.38
C ARG A 155 -12.14 -7.32 0.94
N PRO A 156 -12.81 -8.11 0.08
CA PRO A 156 -12.47 -8.16 -1.34
C PRO A 156 -12.75 -6.83 -2.04
N LEU A 157 -11.90 -6.45 -2.99
CA LEU A 157 -12.27 -5.42 -3.94
C LEU A 157 -13.41 -5.93 -4.82
N LEU A 158 -14.45 -5.14 -4.97
CA LEU A 158 -15.57 -5.43 -5.87
C LEU A 158 -15.44 -4.62 -7.15
N LEU A 159 -15.65 -5.27 -8.28
CA LEU A 159 -15.86 -4.63 -9.58
C LEU A 159 -17.34 -4.83 -9.97
N ARG A 160 -18.12 -3.74 -10.01
CA ARG A 160 -19.57 -3.77 -10.26
C ARG A 160 -20.31 -4.78 -9.36
N GLY A 161 -19.95 -4.80 -8.06
CA GLY A 161 -20.59 -5.67 -7.06
C GLY A 161 -20.05 -7.11 -7.02
N THR A 162 -19.13 -7.50 -7.89
CA THR A 162 -18.52 -8.83 -7.91
C THR A 162 -17.07 -8.79 -7.43
N PRO A 163 -16.65 -9.69 -6.51
CA PRO A 163 -15.25 -9.76 -6.10
C PRO A 163 -14.30 -10.00 -7.28
N VAL A 164 -13.14 -9.35 -7.26
CA VAL A 164 -12.07 -9.60 -8.23
C VAL A 164 -11.67 -11.08 -8.18
N PRO A 165 -11.67 -11.80 -9.32
CA PRO A 165 -11.42 -13.24 -9.33
C PRO A 165 -10.01 -13.57 -8.83
N VAL A 166 -9.92 -14.71 -8.14
CA VAL A 166 -8.65 -15.31 -7.73
C VAL A 166 -8.05 -16.01 -8.96
N ARG A 167 -6.98 -15.46 -9.50
CA ARG A 167 -6.16 -16.10 -10.53
C ARG A 167 -4.77 -16.38 -9.96
#